data_1a4143f5f5860388f215ce2a288f742e
#
_entry.id   1a4143f5f5860388f215ce2a288f742e
#
_cell.length_a   1.000
_cell.length_b   1.000
_cell.length_c   1.000
_cell.angle_alpha   90.00
_cell.angle_beta   90.00
_cell.angle_gamma   90.00
#
_symmetry.space_group_name_H-M   'P 1'
#
loop_
_entity.id
_entity.type
_entity.pdbx_description
1 polymer ?
#
loop_
_entity_poly.entity_id
_entity_poly.type
_entity_poly.pdbx_seq_one_letter_code
_entity_poly.pdbx_strand_id
1 'polypeptide(L)'
;MDAREYTTPLNGTPYFRSVGIIKATDKMNYQYNIGEVSYERFDDQNFQYVFQPYWRLIEHLPENVFDGIPGIDTSIKKERYYRVNMTPSFISKRTPSESREDVRELLEEVGLDYYDRFEWLIRTDKRCGDDNLFVVRKRMEPMEFDYVNDEMMNQIQPGDKSIGIRVGKVKEIAYNRVDKFRIKRSH
;
A
#
# COMPACT_ATOMS: atom_id res chain seq x y z
N MET A 1 -17.09 -14.08 -9.73
CA MET A 1 -15.62 -13.82 -9.71
C MET A 1 -15.21 -13.57 -11.15
N ASP A 2 -14.72 -12.39 -11.43
CA ASP A 2 -14.30 -12.07 -12.80
C ASP A 2 -13.07 -12.93 -13.13
N ALA A 3 -13.12 -13.66 -14.25
CA ALA A 3 -12.02 -14.51 -14.72
C ALA A 3 -10.69 -13.74 -14.90
N ARG A 4 -10.74 -12.42 -14.97
CA ARG A 4 -9.58 -11.53 -15.04
C ARG A 4 -8.83 -11.41 -13.72
N GLU A 5 -9.40 -11.87 -12.62
CA GLU A 5 -8.78 -11.82 -11.30
C GLU A 5 -7.50 -12.63 -11.18
N TYR A 6 -7.33 -13.58 -12.08
CA TYR A 6 -6.18 -14.48 -12.14
C TYR A 6 -5.36 -14.30 -13.42
N THR A 7 -5.37 -13.11 -13.98
CA THR A 7 -4.62 -12.87 -15.21
C THR A 7 -3.14 -13.09 -15.01
N THR A 8 -2.56 -13.73 -16.00
CA THR A 8 -1.10 -13.86 -16.11
C THR A 8 -0.47 -12.47 -16.18
N PRO A 9 0.56 -12.20 -15.38
CA PRO A 9 1.25 -10.92 -15.44
C PRO A 9 1.80 -10.64 -16.84
N LEU A 10 1.91 -9.37 -17.17
CA LEU A 10 2.53 -8.95 -18.43
C LEU A 10 4.01 -9.34 -18.45
N ASN A 11 4.47 -9.78 -19.61
CA ASN A 11 5.87 -10.16 -19.83
C ASN A 11 6.74 -8.92 -20.11
N GLY A 12 8.02 -9.05 -19.79
CA GLY A 12 9.01 -8.03 -20.06
C GLY A 12 9.25 -7.07 -18.93
N THR A 13 10.02 -6.03 -19.22
CA THR A 13 10.37 -4.98 -18.26
C THR A 13 9.51 -3.76 -18.49
N PRO A 14 8.81 -3.24 -17.48
CA PRO A 14 8.06 -2.01 -17.62
C PRO A 14 9.01 -0.83 -17.88
N TYR A 15 8.62 0.10 -18.73
CA TYR A 15 9.38 1.32 -18.92
C TYR A 15 9.13 2.35 -17.81
N PHE A 16 8.03 2.19 -17.08
CA PHE A 16 7.70 3.01 -15.93
C PHE A 16 7.16 2.15 -14.79
N ARG A 17 7.61 2.43 -13.59
CA ARG A 17 7.15 1.76 -12.38
C ARG A 17 7.07 2.75 -11.23
N SER A 18 5.95 2.75 -10.53
CA SER A 18 5.78 3.51 -9.30
C SER A 18 5.31 2.58 -8.18
N VAL A 19 5.82 2.75 -6.99
CA VAL A 19 5.57 1.86 -5.86
C VAL A 19 5.05 2.65 -4.66
N GLY A 20 4.01 2.12 -4.03
CA GLY A 20 3.47 2.62 -2.78
C GLY A 20 3.46 1.55 -1.70
N ILE A 21 3.53 1.97 -0.46
CA ILE A 21 3.32 1.13 0.71
C ILE A 21 1.85 1.22 1.13
N ILE A 22 1.21 0.08 1.26
CA ILE A 22 -0.15 0.00 1.80
C ILE A 22 -0.05 -0.03 3.32
N LYS A 23 -0.74 0.89 3.96
CA LYS A 23 -0.83 0.99 5.41
C LYS A 23 -2.25 0.74 5.89
N ALA A 24 -2.36 0.02 7.00
CA ALA A 24 -3.60 -0.13 7.73
C ALA A 24 -3.54 0.67 9.03
N THR A 25 -4.67 1.22 9.44
CA THR A 25 -4.78 1.99 10.69
C THR A 25 -5.73 1.28 11.65
N ASP A 26 -5.33 1.09 12.89
CA ASP A 26 -6.21 0.58 13.92
C ASP A 26 -7.04 1.69 14.59
N LYS A 27 -7.90 1.31 15.52
CA LYS A 27 -8.77 2.24 16.26
C LYS A 27 -8.02 3.23 17.13
N MET A 28 -6.77 2.93 17.47
CA MET A 28 -5.90 3.81 18.28
C MET A 28 -4.97 4.67 17.43
N ASN A 29 -5.19 4.68 16.11
CA ASN A 29 -4.37 5.39 15.13
C ASN A 29 -2.92 4.88 15.02
N TYR A 30 -2.65 3.62 15.33
CA TYR A 30 -1.42 2.98 14.92
C TYR A 30 -1.49 2.62 13.45
N GLN A 31 -0.38 2.78 12.75
CA GLN A 31 -0.23 2.43 11.35
C GLN A 31 0.66 1.20 11.19
N TYR A 32 0.23 0.29 10.34
CA TYR A 32 0.93 -0.96 10.05
C TYR A 32 1.21 -1.02 8.55
N ASN A 33 2.46 -1.29 8.17
CA ASN A 33 2.80 -1.53 6.78
C ASN A 33 2.39 -2.95 6.41
N ILE A 34 1.35 -3.10 5.62
CA ILE A 34 0.75 -4.40 5.32
C ILE A 34 1.11 -4.94 3.94
N GLY A 35 1.76 -4.16 3.12
CA GLY A 35 2.16 -4.61 1.79
C GLY A 35 2.60 -3.49 0.88
N GLU A 36 2.87 -3.86 -0.34
CA GLU A 36 3.17 -2.94 -1.42
C GLU A 36 2.11 -3.01 -2.50
N VAL A 37 1.91 -1.91 -3.18
CA VAL A 37 1.21 -1.86 -4.46
C VAL A 37 2.08 -1.11 -5.45
N SER A 38 2.21 -1.65 -6.65
CA SER A 38 2.92 -0.97 -7.73
C SER A 38 2.03 -0.81 -8.95
N TYR A 39 2.27 0.27 -9.66
CA TYR A 39 1.76 0.52 -10.98
C TYR A 39 2.91 0.39 -11.97
N GLU A 40 2.73 -0.46 -12.96
CA GLU A 40 3.74 -0.74 -13.98
C GLU A 40 3.16 -0.51 -15.36
N ARG A 41 3.88 0.22 -16.21
CA ARG A 41 3.48 0.50 -17.57
C ARG A 41 4.50 -0.09 -18.55
N PHE A 42 4.00 -0.83 -19.53
CA PHE A 42 4.83 -1.56 -20.50
C PHE A 42 4.83 -0.88 -21.87
N ASP A 43 3.71 -0.30 -22.26
CA ASP A 43 3.53 0.49 -23.48
C ASP A 43 2.30 1.40 -23.33
N ASP A 44 1.88 2.05 -24.42
CA ASP A 44 0.76 2.99 -24.37
C ASP A 44 -0.59 2.34 -24.04
N GLN A 45 -0.71 1.03 -24.19
CA GLN A 45 -1.95 0.28 -23.99
C GLN A 45 -1.89 -0.70 -22.82
N ASN A 46 -0.68 -1.14 -22.45
CA ASN A 46 -0.51 -2.21 -21.47
C ASN A 46 0.08 -1.70 -20.17
N PHE A 47 -0.65 -1.93 -19.10
CA PHE A 47 -0.24 -1.63 -17.75
C PHE A 47 -0.75 -2.70 -16.79
N GLN A 48 -0.20 -2.74 -15.60
CA GLN A 48 -0.71 -3.58 -14.54
C GLN A 48 -0.52 -2.95 -13.17
N TYR A 49 -1.38 -3.34 -12.24
CA TYR A 49 -1.18 -3.14 -10.82
C TYR A 49 -0.73 -4.46 -10.19
N VAL A 50 0.22 -4.38 -9.28
CA VAL A 50 0.75 -5.53 -8.56
C VAL A 50 0.59 -5.28 -7.07
N PHE A 51 -0.10 -6.17 -6.37
CA PHE A 51 -0.26 -6.14 -4.92
C PHE A 51 0.61 -7.23 -4.30
N GLN A 52 1.44 -6.85 -3.34
CA GLN A 52 2.30 -7.75 -2.61
C GLN A 52 2.07 -7.59 -1.12
N PRO A 53 1.12 -8.35 -0.54
CA PRO A 53 0.88 -8.33 0.90
C PRO A 53 2.06 -8.90 1.69
N TYR A 54 2.32 -8.33 2.84
CA TYR A 54 3.31 -8.85 3.79
C TYR A 54 2.63 -9.88 4.71
N TRP A 55 2.37 -11.06 4.18
CA TRP A 55 1.60 -12.09 4.89
C TRP A 55 2.16 -12.45 6.25
N ARG A 56 3.47 -12.54 6.38
CA ARG A 56 4.11 -12.85 7.66
C ARG A 56 3.78 -11.78 8.72
N LEU A 57 3.78 -10.52 8.34
CA LEU A 57 3.40 -9.42 9.22
C LEU A 57 1.89 -9.44 9.51
N ILE A 58 1.08 -9.60 8.48
CA ILE A 58 -0.39 -9.59 8.58
C ILE A 58 -0.87 -10.66 9.56
N GLU A 59 -0.28 -11.83 9.56
CA GLU A 59 -0.62 -12.94 10.47
C GLU A 59 -0.37 -12.63 11.95
N HIS A 60 0.46 -11.63 12.24
CA HIS A 60 0.80 -11.21 13.60
C HIS A 60 0.07 -9.94 14.04
N LEU A 61 -0.74 -9.34 13.17
CA LEU A 61 -1.49 -8.14 13.50
C LEU A 61 -2.61 -8.43 14.53
N PRO A 62 -2.98 -7.44 15.34
CA PRO A 62 -4.19 -7.54 16.15
C PRO A 62 -5.41 -7.84 15.29
N GLU A 63 -6.42 -8.48 15.88
CA GLU A 63 -7.69 -8.72 15.19
C GLU A 63 -8.29 -7.42 14.65
N ASN A 64 -8.95 -7.52 13.52
CA ASN A 64 -9.65 -6.42 12.85
C ASN A 64 -8.78 -5.26 12.35
N VAL A 65 -7.47 -5.42 12.28
CA VAL A 65 -6.59 -4.44 11.62
C VAL A 65 -6.54 -4.66 10.12
N PHE A 66 -6.45 -5.90 9.69
CA PHE A 66 -6.44 -6.27 8.28
C PHE A 66 -7.65 -7.13 7.94
N ASP A 67 -8.50 -6.60 7.07
CA ASP A 67 -9.74 -7.24 6.62
C ASP A 67 -9.75 -7.45 5.10
N GLY A 68 -8.58 -7.64 4.53
CA GLY A 68 -8.37 -7.79 3.10
C GLY A 68 -8.08 -6.48 2.37
N ILE A 69 -7.89 -6.61 1.08
CA ILE A 69 -7.70 -5.48 0.15
C ILE A 69 -8.93 -5.45 -0.77
N PRO A 70 -9.72 -4.38 -0.77
CA PRO A 70 -10.92 -4.30 -1.60
C PRO A 70 -10.65 -4.58 -3.07
N GLY A 71 -11.42 -5.49 -3.66
CA GLY A 71 -11.29 -5.90 -5.06
C GLY A 71 -10.19 -6.93 -5.31
N ILE A 72 -9.53 -7.41 -4.27
CA ILE A 72 -8.54 -8.49 -4.34
C ILE A 72 -9.04 -9.67 -3.50
N ASP A 73 -9.16 -10.84 -4.11
CA ASP A 73 -9.49 -12.05 -3.36
C ASP A 73 -8.26 -12.58 -2.64
N THR A 74 -8.18 -12.27 -1.36
CA THR A 74 -7.09 -12.70 -0.47
C THR A 74 -7.39 -13.98 0.29
N SER A 75 -8.49 -14.66 -0.01
CA SER A 75 -8.81 -15.96 0.60
C SER A 75 -7.78 -17.03 0.26
N ILE A 76 -7.19 -16.92 -0.93
CA ILE A 76 -6.03 -17.71 -1.33
C ILE A 76 -4.80 -16.83 -1.23
N LYS A 77 -3.93 -17.12 -0.27
CA LYS A 77 -2.71 -16.35 -0.07
C LYS A 77 -1.73 -16.58 -1.21
N LYS A 78 -1.40 -15.51 -1.89
CA LYS A 78 -0.38 -15.46 -2.94
C LYS A 78 0.67 -14.43 -2.58
N GLU A 79 1.88 -14.62 -3.07
CA GLU A 79 2.93 -13.64 -2.93
C GLU A 79 2.57 -12.34 -3.63
N ARG A 80 1.98 -12.43 -4.82
CA ARG A 80 1.57 -11.29 -5.64
C ARG A 80 0.22 -11.52 -6.29
N TYR A 81 -0.53 -10.43 -6.40
CA TYR A 81 -1.81 -10.36 -7.11
C TYR A 81 -1.69 -9.34 -8.23
N TYR A 82 -2.11 -9.72 -9.43
CA TYR A 82 -1.98 -8.90 -10.63
C TYR A 82 -3.34 -8.44 -11.13
N ARG A 83 -3.42 -7.19 -11.57
CA ARG A 83 -4.56 -6.63 -12.28
C ARG A 83 -4.06 -6.02 -13.58
N VAL A 84 -4.24 -6.76 -14.66
CA VAL A 84 -3.71 -6.39 -15.98
C VAL A 84 -4.73 -5.57 -16.74
N ASN A 85 -4.30 -4.40 -17.23
CA ASN A 85 -5.10 -3.50 -18.06
C ASN A 85 -6.43 -3.06 -17.42
N MET A 86 -6.47 -3.03 -16.10
CA MET A 86 -7.62 -2.54 -15.35
C MET A 86 -7.19 -1.86 -14.05
N THR A 87 -7.95 -0.87 -13.64
CA THR A 87 -7.76 -0.23 -12.34
C THR A 87 -8.59 -0.95 -11.29
N PRO A 88 -7.97 -1.56 -10.27
CA PRO A 88 -8.72 -2.24 -9.23
C PRO A 88 -9.53 -1.27 -8.39
N SER A 89 -10.61 -1.77 -7.78
CA SER A 89 -11.50 -0.95 -6.96
C SER A 89 -10.79 -0.29 -5.77
N PHE A 90 -9.78 -0.95 -5.22
CA PHE A 90 -8.92 -0.37 -4.20
C PHE A 90 -8.33 0.98 -4.62
N ILE A 91 -7.89 1.10 -5.86
CA ILE A 91 -7.33 2.34 -6.41
C ILE A 91 -8.44 3.31 -6.82
N SER A 92 -9.44 2.83 -7.56
CA SER A 92 -10.47 3.69 -8.14
C SER A 92 -11.36 4.38 -7.10
N LYS A 93 -11.61 3.74 -5.97
CA LYS A 93 -12.43 4.30 -4.88
C LYS A 93 -11.77 5.45 -4.13
N ARG A 94 -10.45 5.59 -4.21
CA ARG A 94 -9.70 6.65 -3.50
C ARG A 94 -9.05 7.67 -4.42
N THR A 95 -9.30 7.59 -5.71
CA THR A 95 -8.70 8.47 -6.71
C THR A 95 -9.76 9.12 -7.60
N PRO A 96 -9.56 10.36 -8.07
CA PRO A 96 -10.50 10.99 -8.98
C PRO A 96 -10.49 10.28 -10.33
N SER A 97 -11.65 10.25 -11.01
CA SER A 97 -11.71 9.83 -12.40
C SER A 97 -11.21 10.94 -13.32
N GLU A 98 -10.67 10.56 -14.47
CA GLU A 98 -10.20 11.52 -15.47
C GLU A 98 -11.33 12.41 -16.01
N SER A 99 -12.55 11.90 -16.01
CA SER A 99 -13.73 12.63 -16.50
C SER A 99 -14.35 13.59 -15.48
N ARG A 100 -13.80 13.68 -14.29
CA ARG A 100 -14.30 14.58 -13.25
C ARG A 100 -14.03 16.03 -13.63
N GLU A 101 -14.99 16.93 -13.43
CA GLU A 101 -14.90 18.32 -13.86
C GLU A 101 -13.73 19.08 -13.18
N ASP A 102 -13.48 18.78 -11.90
CA ASP A 102 -12.41 19.42 -11.11
C ASP A 102 -11.11 18.61 -11.07
N VAL A 103 -10.94 17.61 -11.94
CA VAL A 103 -9.77 16.76 -11.92
C VAL A 103 -8.46 17.53 -12.08
N ARG A 104 -8.48 18.57 -12.92
CA ARG A 104 -7.30 19.39 -13.16
C ARG A 104 -6.85 20.14 -11.91
N GLU A 105 -7.77 20.72 -11.16
CA GLU A 105 -7.48 21.38 -9.90
C GLU A 105 -6.88 20.40 -8.88
N LEU A 106 -7.48 19.21 -8.77
CA LEU A 106 -6.98 18.17 -7.89
C LEU A 106 -5.56 17.68 -8.24
N LEU A 107 -5.22 17.65 -9.52
CA LEU A 107 -3.85 17.32 -9.95
C LEU A 107 -2.87 18.45 -9.63
N GLU A 108 -3.25 19.70 -9.89
CA GLU A 108 -2.43 20.87 -9.61
C GLU A 108 -2.12 21.02 -8.12
N GLU A 109 -3.05 20.69 -7.23
CA GLU A 109 -2.85 20.70 -5.77
C GLU A 109 -1.68 19.81 -5.31
N VAL A 110 -1.38 18.77 -6.05
CA VAL A 110 -0.27 17.83 -5.77
C VAL A 110 0.91 17.97 -6.72
N GLY A 111 0.90 19.03 -7.54
CA GLY A 111 1.98 19.32 -8.47
C GLY A 111 2.06 18.38 -9.67
N LEU A 112 0.92 17.86 -10.11
CA LEU A 112 0.80 17.07 -11.34
C LEU A 112 0.22 17.93 -12.45
N ASP A 113 0.86 17.91 -13.60
CA ASP A 113 0.43 18.60 -14.82
C ASP A 113 -0.22 17.65 -15.85
N TYR A 114 -0.33 16.39 -15.51
CA TYR A 114 -0.96 15.35 -16.31
C TYR A 114 -1.73 14.37 -15.42
N TYR A 115 -2.69 13.67 -16.01
CA TYR A 115 -3.46 12.69 -15.30
C TYR A 115 -2.65 11.42 -15.05
N ASP A 116 -2.32 11.17 -13.80
CA ASP A 116 -1.75 9.92 -13.32
C ASP A 116 -2.42 9.57 -11.99
N ARG A 117 -3.31 8.61 -12.05
CA ARG A 117 -4.14 8.19 -10.91
C ARG A 117 -3.32 7.66 -9.76
N PHE A 118 -2.33 6.83 -10.04
CA PHE A 118 -1.52 6.23 -8.99
C PHE A 118 -0.55 7.24 -8.37
N GLU A 119 0.07 8.09 -9.19
CA GLU A 119 0.93 9.16 -8.69
C GLU A 119 0.16 10.16 -7.80
N TRP A 120 -1.06 10.50 -8.20
CA TRP A 120 -1.94 11.31 -7.35
C TRP A 120 -2.23 10.63 -6.01
N LEU A 121 -2.52 9.33 -6.02
CA LEU A 121 -2.81 8.57 -4.81
C LEU A 121 -1.65 8.59 -3.82
N ILE A 122 -0.44 8.28 -4.27
CA ILE A 122 0.73 8.22 -3.40
C ILE A 122 1.23 9.60 -2.93
N ARG A 123 0.77 10.68 -3.55
CA ARG A 123 1.02 12.05 -3.11
C ARG A 123 0.00 12.56 -2.11
N THR A 124 -1.20 12.01 -2.09
CA THR A 124 -2.32 12.52 -1.28
C THR A 124 -2.61 11.71 -0.04
N ASP A 125 -2.11 10.48 0.07
CA ASP A 125 -2.47 9.54 1.14
C ASP A 125 -4.00 9.39 1.30
N LYS A 126 -4.74 9.49 0.21
CA LYS A 126 -6.20 9.58 0.26
C LYS A 126 -6.81 8.29 0.83
N ARG A 127 -7.70 8.48 1.78
CA ARG A 127 -8.42 7.39 2.42
C ARG A 127 -9.80 7.21 1.82
N CYS A 128 -10.30 6.00 1.91
CA CYS A 128 -11.68 5.66 1.59
C CYS A 128 -12.44 5.43 2.91
N GLY A 129 -13.69 5.87 2.99
CA GLY A 129 -14.50 5.69 4.18
C GLY A 129 -14.92 4.24 4.48
N ASP A 130 -14.78 3.37 3.47
CA ASP A 130 -15.21 1.97 3.56
C ASP A 130 -14.16 1.04 4.19
N ASP A 131 -12.92 1.51 4.36
CA ASP A 131 -11.83 0.71 4.91
C ASP A 131 -10.83 1.57 5.71
N ASN A 132 -9.89 0.91 6.34
CA ASN A 132 -8.85 1.54 7.16
C ASN A 132 -7.49 1.61 6.46
N LEU A 133 -7.47 1.51 5.14
CA LEU A 133 -6.26 1.44 4.34
C LEU A 133 -5.94 2.77 3.66
N PHE A 134 -4.66 3.01 3.45
CA PHE A 134 -4.18 4.09 2.59
C PHE A 134 -2.82 3.73 2.01
N VAL A 135 -2.39 4.48 1.01
CA VAL A 135 -1.14 4.23 0.30
C VAL A 135 -0.24 5.45 0.41
N VAL A 136 1.01 5.23 0.73
CA VAL A 136 2.04 6.27 0.73
C VAL A 136 3.13 5.90 -0.25
N ARG A 137 3.86 6.90 -0.75
CA ARG A 137 5.01 6.66 -1.63
C ARG A 137 6.05 5.81 -0.91
N LYS A 138 6.52 4.75 -1.56
CA LYS A 138 7.70 4.05 -1.10
C LYS A 138 8.93 4.93 -1.35
N ARG A 139 9.65 5.26 -0.30
CA ARG A 139 10.88 6.01 -0.42
C ARG A 139 11.99 5.11 -0.97
N MET A 140 12.86 5.69 -1.78
CA MET A 140 13.99 4.93 -2.35
C MET A 140 15.09 4.63 -1.34
N GLU A 141 15.16 5.39 -0.26
CA GLU A 141 16.08 5.10 0.84
C GLU A 141 15.65 3.83 1.57
N PRO A 142 16.60 3.00 1.99
CA PRO A 142 16.27 1.85 2.82
C PRO A 142 15.51 2.33 4.05
N MET A 143 14.27 1.95 4.15
CA MET A 143 13.45 2.29 5.30
C MET A 143 13.62 1.19 6.33
N GLU A 144 13.72 1.57 7.59
CA GLU A 144 13.93 0.61 8.67
C GLU A 144 12.86 -0.50 8.68
N PHE A 145 11.68 -0.22 8.19
CA PHE A 145 10.64 -1.24 8.09
C PHE A 145 10.80 -2.22 6.92
N ASP A 146 11.73 -1.98 6.00
CA ASP A 146 12.10 -3.02 5.04
C ASP A 146 12.81 -4.19 5.75
N TYR A 147 13.43 -3.90 6.88
CA TYR A 147 14.03 -4.92 7.74
C TYR A 147 13.02 -5.61 8.66
N VAL A 148 11.84 -5.04 8.79
CA VAL A 148 10.78 -5.59 9.61
C VAL A 148 10.35 -6.98 9.14
N ASN A 149 10.46 -7.26 7.85
CA ASN A 149 9.90 -8.46 7.27
C ASN A 149 10.58 -9.74 7.75
N ASP A 150 11.90 -9.77 7.81
CA ASP A 150 12.58 -11.02 8.15
C ASP A 150 13.01 -11.11 9.62
N GLU A 151 13.72 -10.15 10.13
CA GLU A 151 14.25 -10.24 11.49
C GLU A 151 13.22 -9.94 12.57
N MET A 152 12.38 -8.93 12.35
CA MET A 152 11.36 -8.56 13.33
C MET A 152 10.32 -9.68 13.47
N MET A 153 9.96 -10.35 12.38
CA MET A 153 8.99 -11.42 12.42
C MET A 153 9.41 -12.61 13.27
N ASN A 154 10.70 -12.84 13.42
CA ASN A 154 11.20 -13.89 14.30
C ASN A 154 11.02 -13.57 15.78
N GLN A 155 10.70 -12.33 16.14
CA GLN A 155 10.58 -11.86 17.52
C GLN A 155 9.16 -11.42 17.90
N ILE A 156 8.29 -11.21 16.92
CA ILE A 156 6.90 -10.80 17.15
C ILE A 156 6.05 -12.02 17.49
N GLN A 157 5.22 -11.86 18.50
CA GLN A 157 4.19 -12.83 18.85
C GLN A 157 2.84 -12.36 18.29
N PRO A 158 1.91 -13.29 18.00
CA PRO A 158 0.55 -12.91 17.59
C PRO A 158 -0.08 -11.92 18.58
N GLY A 159 -0.67 -10.85 18.06
CA GLY A 159 -1.27 -9.80 18.86
C GLY A 159 -0.29 -8.78 19.47
N ASP A 160 0.99 -8.83 19.13
CA ASP A 160 1.98 -7.88 19.61
C ASP A 160 1.77 -6.50 18.95
N LYS A 161 1.36 -5.52 19.75
CA LYS A 161 1.09 -4.15 19.30
C LYS A 161 2.34 -3.34 18.99
N SER A 162 3.51 -3.85 19.35
CA SER A 162 4.77 -3.14 19.13
C SER A 162 5.16 -2.97 17.68
N ILE A 163 4.48 -3.66 16.76
CA ILE A 163 4.67 -3.51 15.32
C ILE A 163 3.95 -2.28 14.74
N GLY A 164 3.10 -1.64 15.51
CA GLY A 164 2.33 -0.48 15.07
C GLY A 164 3.12 0.83 15.16
N ILE A 165 2.77 1.76 14.29
CA ILE A 165 3.26 3.13 14.32
C ILE A 165 2.10 4.05 14.62
N ARG A 166 2.23 4.86 15.65
CA ARG A 166 1.21 5.84 15.98
C ARG A 166 1.16 6.96 14.95
N VAL A 167 -0.03 7.29 14.49
CA VAL A 167 -0.25 8.43 13.59
C VAL A 167 0.05 9.74 14.31
N GLY A 168 0.74 10.66 13.65
CA GLY A 168 0.94 12.02 14.14
C GLY A 168 2.29 12.24 14.82
N LYS A 169 2.31 12.62 16.04
CA LYS A 169 3.45 13.25 16.74
C LYS A 169 4.70 12.40 17.01
N VAL A 170 4.67 11.14 16.73
CA VAL A 170 5.78 10.26 17.09
C VAL A 170 6.86 10.36 16.02
N LYS A 171 8.04 10.75 16.45
CA LYS A 171 9.22 10.84 15.57
C LYS A 171 9.91 9.52 15.42
N GLU A 172 10.00 8.83 16.51
CA GLU A 172 10.70 7.59 16.65
C GLU A 172 9.92 6.72 17.61
N ILE A 173 9.78 5.47 17.26
CA ILE A 173 9.05 4.53 18.10
C ILE A 173 10.03 3.47 18.55
N ALA A 174 10.15 3.34 19.85
CA ALA A 174 10.93 2.31 20.48
C ALA A 174 9.98 1.35 21.19
N TYR A 175 10.06 0.10 20.82
CA TYR A 175 9.30 -0.97 21.44
C TYR A 175 10.25 -2.05 21.93
N ASN A 176 9.88 -2.70 23.00
CA ASN A 176 10.74 -3.68 23.67
C ASN A 176 11.37 -4.73 22.74
N ARG A 177 10.59 -5.24 21.81
CA ARG A 177 11.05 -6.26 20.88
C ARG A 177 11.52 -5.73 19.54
N VAL A 178 11.09 -4.54 19.21
CA VAL A 178 11.36 -3.92 17.93
C VAL A 178 12.25 -2.69 18.03
N ASP A 179 12.83 -2.46 19.18
CA ASP A 179 13.74 -1.31 19.38
C ASP A 179 14.85 -1.25 18.35
N LYS A 180 15.39 -2.38 18.00
CA LYS A 180 16.40 -2.49 16.95
C LYS A 180 15.85 -2.27 15.55
N PHE A 181 14.53 -2.31 15.42
CA PHE A 181 13.80 -2.06 14.17
C PHE A 181 12.99 -0.79 14.26
N ARG A 182 13.61 0.26 14.70
CA ARG A 182 12.95 1.54 14.86
C ARG A 182 12.41 2.04 13.55
N ILE A 183 11.16 2.41 13.60
CA ILE A 183 10.51 2.98 12.45
C ILE A 183 10.42 4.48 12.66
N LYS A 184 11.24 5.21 11.95
CA LYS A 184 11.22 6.66 11.96
C LYS A 184 10.11 7.17 11.06
N ARG A 185 9.41 8.14 11.54
CA ARG A 185 8.47 8.89 10.74
C ARG A 185 9.06 10.23 10.40
N SER A 186 9.01 10.55 9.13
CA SER A 186 9.20 11.92 8.70
C SER A 186 7.94 12.72 9.01
N HIS A 187 8.13 13.87 9.57
CA HIS A 187 7.07 14.83 9.88
C HIS A 187 6.81 15.73 8.70
#